data_d387af18d952d2deb70b6f48e36de12f
#
_entry.id   d387af18d952d2deb70b6f48e36de12f
#
_cell.length_a   1.000
_cell.length_b   1.000
_cell.length_c   1.000
_cell.angle_alpha   90.00
_cell.angle_beta   90.00
_cell.angle_gamma   90.00
#
_symmetry.space_group_name_H-M   'P 1'
#
loop_
_entity.id
_entity.type
_entity.pdbx_description
1 polymer ?
#
loop_
_entity_poly.entity_id
_entity_poly.type
_entity_poly.pdbx_seq_one_letter_code
_entity_poly.pdbx_strand_id
1 'polypeptide(L)'
;MLKQIFTTLMLLACICTQAATREKGNWQIIPLPQQVQTVNGQPFVVSGKTTIQYANGDEKQKRNAEFLASYIKEMTGIKCATTTRKSNNQIRLAIANVAGGDESYRMNVNNKLINIEGTTHAGVFYALQTIMKALPVAKNAVAVELPQVNITDAPRFAYRAFMIDCGRHFFSVDYLKKLIDVFAMHNINYFHWHLTEDQGWRIAINKYPKLTEIGSVRSETTLGHNTGKYDGKPVTGYYTQEDAREIVRYAAERYMTVIPEVDMPGHIQAALAAYPELGCTGGPYDVCRDFGVIREVMCAGKPWTLAFAKDVINEIMDIFPSAYIHIGGDECPKERWKECKQCQAKIAELGLKDYEGHSKEDQLQTWFMGEVEKEIRARGRKMIGWDEILDGTPSKDITVIGWTSKKASVKAAKEGHPTVVAPITNFYFSNPRINQIKGIPSIERVYNLDPCQTEELSASEQKNVIGAEGCIWTEWVSDSKKLEWELLPRLAALCEVQWTAKEQRNLDSFLNRMLHIHDIYRLKGLDYKEDIEEAVKTK
;
A
#
# COMPACT_ATOMS: atom_id res chain seq x y z
N MET A 1 22.89 64.43 -44.30
CA MET A 1 23.26 64.38 -42.91
C MET A 1 22.19 63.59 -42.14
N LEU A 2 22.35 62.29 -42.08
CA LEU A 2 21.43 61.39 -41.32
C LEU A 2 21.86 61.34 -39.84
N LYS A 3 20.95 61.74 -38.98
CA LYS A 3 21.11 61.47 -37.51
C LYS A 3 20.56 60.10 -37.24
N GLN A 4 21.44 59.15 -36.84
CA GLN A 4 21.06 57.87 -36.26
C GLN A 4 20.64 58.09 -34.80
N ILE A 5 19.40 57.75 -34.50
CA ILE A 5 18.89 57.66 -33.13
C ILE A 5 19.06 56.20 -32.68
N PHE A 6 19.99 55.96 -31.78
CA PHE A 6 20.13 54.68 -31.06
C PHE A 6 19.06 54.63 -29.97
N THR A 7 18.06 53.81 -30.14
CA THR A 7 17.09 53.51 -29.09
C THR A 7 17.58 52.26 -28.32
N THR A 8 18.13 52.49 -27.15
CA THR A 8 18.51 51.41 -26.23
C THR A 8 17.26 50.86 -25.57
N LEU A 9 16.83 49.65 -25.94
CA LEU A 9 15.79 48.89 -25.26
C LEU A 9 16.40 48.34 -23.96
N MET A 10 16.10 48.94 -22.81
CA MET A 10 16.29 48.32 -21.50
C MET A 10 15.23 47.24 -21.33
N LEU A 11 15.62 45.97 -21.45
CA LEU A 11 14.84 44.86 -20.93
C LEU A 11 14.90 44.90 -19.39
N LEU A 12 13.89 45.44 -18.73
CA LEU A 12 13.63 45.21 -17.34
C LEU A 12 13.19 43.75 -17.17
N ALA A 13 14.12 42.89 -16.83
CA ALA A 13 13.79 41.59 -16.27
C ALA A 13 13.15 41.84 -14.90
N CYS A 14 11.81 41.81 -14.82
CA CYS A 14 11.09 41.71 -13.57
C CYS A 14 11.44 40.37 -12.96
N ILE A 15 12.50 40.32 -12.15
CA ILE A 15 12.73 39.29 -11.19
C ILE A 15 11.65 39.52 -10.10
N CYS A 16 10.51 38.84 -10.20
CA CYS A 16 9.58 38.72 -9.08
C CYS A 16 10.29 37.99 -7.95
N THR A 17 11.04 38.71 -7.14
CA THR A 17 11.47 38.23 -5.83
C THR A 17 10.19 38.12 -5.00
N GLN A 18 9.62 36.91 -4.92
CA GLN A 18 8.57 36.67 -3.96
C GLN A 18 9.09 37.06 -2.57
N ALA A 19 8.39 38.01 -1.94
CA ALA A 19 8.76 38.47 -0.61
C ALA A 19 8.77 37.27 0.35
N ALA A 20 9.81 37.20 1.18
CA ALA A 20 9.92 36.19 2.20
C ALA A 20 8.80 36.37 3.24
N THR A 21 7.95 35.37 3.44
CA THR A 21 6.71 35.46 4.22
C THR A 21 6.82 34.71 5.54
N ARG A 22 6.01 35.14 6.53
CA ARG A 22 5.75 34.41 7.75
C ARG A 22 4.40 33.74 7.61
N GLU A 23 4.39 32.40 7.69
CA GLU A 23 3.23 31.56 7.40
C GLU A 23 2.67 30.92 8.68
N LYS A 24 1.42 30.44 8.60
CA LYS A 24 0.77 29.73 9.71
C LYS A 24 0.46 28.29 9.29
N GLY A 25 0.89 27.35 10.12
CA GLY A 25 0.43 25.98 10.05
C GLY A 25 -0.82 25.75 10.90
N ASN A 26 -1.40 24.58 10.78
CA ASN A 26 -2.57 24.17 11.56
C ASN A 26 -2.56 22.65 11.82
N TRP A 27 -3.39 22.19 12.74
CA TRP A 27 -3.50 20.77 13.09
C TRP A 27 -4.75 20.11 12.46
N GLN A 28 -5.24 20.66 11.35
CA GLN A 28 -6.31 20.09 10.55
C GLN A 28 -5.71 19.08 9.54
N ILE A 29 -5.37 17.91 10.03
CA ILE A 29 -4.57 16.90 9.30
C ILE A 29 -5.37 15.62 9.03
N ILE A 30 -4.88 14.80 8.10
CA ILE A 30 -5.38 13.45 7.77
C ILE A 30 -4.22 12.44 7.93
N PRO A 31 -4.42 11.32 8.66
CA PRO A 31 -5.61 10.99 9.46
C PRO A 31 -5.75 11.89 10.68
N LEU A 32 -6.96 11.98 11.21
CA LEU A 32 -7.22 12.71 12.46
C LEU A 32 -6.63 11.91 13.62
N PRO A 33 -5.75 12.51 14.46
CA PRO A 33 -5.23 11.85 15.65
C PRO A 33 -6.30 11.54 16.69
N GLN A 34 -6.05 10.52 17.52
CA GLN A 34 -7.01 10.08 18.55
C GLN A 34 -7.37 11.17 19.55
N GLN A 35 -6.41 12.00 19.94
CA GLN A 35 -6.64 13.13 20.85
C GLN A 35 -5.85 14.35 20.38
N VAL A 36 -6.55 15.47 20.20
CA VAL A 36 -5.96 16.77 19.86
C VAL A 36 -6.52 17.81 20.82
N GLN A 37 -5.67 18.33 21.69
CA GLN A 37 -6.03 19.38 22.63
C GLN A 37 -5.27 20.67 22.28
N THR A 38 -5.98 21.66 21.75
CA THR A 38 -5.41 23.00 21.52
C THR A 38 -5.08 23.69 22.83
N VAL A 39 -3.96 24.40 22.86
CA VAL A 39 -3.50 25.15 24.03
C VAL A 39 -3.35 26.61 23.62
N ASN A 40 -3.90 27.52 24.41
CA ASN A 40 -3.74 28.95 24.16
C ASN A 40 -2.32 29.41 24.53
N GLY A 41 -1.67 30.19 23.66
CA GLY A 41 -0.35 30.72 23.91
C GLY A 41 0.36 31.17 22.63
N GLN A 42 1.59 31.64 22.76
CA GLN A 42 2.41 32.00 21.60
C GLN A 42 2.80 30.74 20.82
N PRO A 43 2.71 30.75 19.48
CA PRO A 43 3.01 29.59 18.67
C PRO A 43 4.50 29.19 18.75
N PHE A 44 4.82 27.94 18.43
CA PHE A 44 6.19 27.54 18.10
C PHE A 44 6.54 28.08 16.72
N VAL A 45 7.74 28.70 16.62
CA VAL A 45 8.19 29.29 15.36
C VAL A 45 9.27 28.41 14.73
N VAL A 46 8.91 27.70 13.66
CA VAL A 46 9.88 26.98 12.80
C VAL A 46 10.61 28.00 11.93
N SER A 47 11.92 28.01 11.97
CA SER A 47 12.77 28.91 11.18
C SER A 47 14.13 28.27 10.93
N GLY A 48 15.04 28.94 10.19
CA GLY A 48 16.42 28.47 10.00
C GLY A 48 17.26 28.34 11.30
N LYS A 49 16.74 28.82 12.44
CA LYS A 49 17.34 28.66 13.77
C LYS A 49 16.81 27.43 14.51
N THR A 50 15.76 26.79 14.02
CA THR A 50 15.18 25.59 14.61
C THR A 50 16.10 24.40 14.39
N THR A 51 16.35 23.63 15.46
CA THR A 51 17.12 22.38 15.37
C THR A 51 16.25 21.18 15.67
N ILE A 52 16.55 20.04 15.06
CA ILE A 52 15.88 18.77 15.31
C ILE A 52 16.83 17.89 16.12
N GLN A 53 16.48 17.65 17.37
CA GLN A 53 17.32 16.92 18.32
C GLN A 53 16.95 15.45 18.38
N TYR A 54 17.95 14.58 18.33
CA TYR A 54 17.83 13.14 18.53
C TYR A 54 18.89 12.64 19.54
N ALA A 55 18.72 11.41 20.05
CA ALA A 55 19.67 10.81 20.99
C ALA A 55 20.98 10.44 20.30
N ASN A 56 22.12 10.71 20.95
CA ASN A 56 23.43 10.35 20.41
C ASN A 56 23.56 8.82 20.27
N GLY A 57 24.07 8.36 19.13
CA GLY A 57 24.24 6.93 18.82
C GLY A 57 22.97 6.22 18.35
N ASP A 58 21.83 6.91 18.25
CA ASP A 58 20.58 6.34 17.74
C ASP A 58 20.43 6.66 16.24
N GLU A 59 20.90 5.76 15.38
CA GLU A 59 20.86 5.92 13.93
C GLU A 59 19.43 5.94 13.36
N LYS A 60 18.47 5.26 13.99
CA LYS A 60 17.07 5.30 13.58
C LYS A 60 16.44 6.66 13.90
N GLN A 61 16.71 7.22 15.07
CA GLN A 61 16.24 8.57 15.39
C GLN A 61 16.96 9.65 14.58
N LYS A 62 18.24 9.47 14.26
CA LYS A 62 18.95 10.35 13.31
C LYS A 62 18.23 10.41 11.97
N ARG A 63 17.87 9.25 11.40
CA ARG A 63 17.11 9.16 10.14
C ARG A 63 15.73 9.83 10.27
N ASN A 64 15.02 9.62 11.36
CA ASN A 64 13.78 10.33 11.65
C ASN A 64 13.98 11.85 11.67
N ALA A 65 15.05 12.34 12.29
CA ALA A 65 15.37 13.77 12.30
C ALA A 65 15.69 14.31 10.89
N GLU A 66 16.38 13.53 10.08
CA GLU A 66 16.68 13.85 8.67
C GLU A 66 15.40 13.87 7.81
N PHE A 67 14.47 12.93 8.00
CA PHE A 67 13.16 12.96 7.36
C PHE A 67 12.39 14.24 7.71
N LEU A 68 12.33 14.61 9.00
CA LEU A 68 11.63 15.83 9.40
C LEU A 68 12.29 17.09 8.81
N ALA A 69 13.62 17.16 8.80
CA ALA A 69 14.34 18.27 8.18
C ALA A 69 14.02 18.37 6.68
N SER A 70 13.93 17.23 5.99
CA SER A 70 13.55 17.15 4.58
C SER A 70 12.11 17.60 4.36
N TYR A 71 11.16 17.15 5.17
CA TYR A 71 9.75 17.55 5.07
C TYR A 71 9.57 19.05 5.30
N ILE A 72 10.21 19.63 6.33
CA ILE A 72 10.16 21.06 6.58
C ILE A 72 10.70 21.83 5.38
N LYS A 73 11.85 21.41 4.82
CA LYS A 73 12.45 22.03 3.63
C LYS A 73 11.56 21.90 2.40
N GLU A 74 10.98 20.75 2.15
CA GLU A 74 10.09 20.48 1.01
C GLU A 74 8.84 21.37 1.07
N MET A 75 8.19 21.42 2.23
CA MET A 75 6.95 22.17 2.44
C MET A 75 7.15 23.69 2.46
N THR A 76 8.25 24.17 3.03
CA THR A 76 8.39 25.58 3.42
C THR A 76 9.64 26.28 2.87
N GLY A 77 10.61 25.53 2.35
CA GLY A 77 11.94 26.06 2.00
C GLY A 77 12.89 26.25 3.18
N ILE A 78 12.40 26.16 4.43
CA ILE A 78 13.22 26.36 5.64
C ILE A 78 14.15 25.15 5.85
N LYS A 79 15.43 25.42 6.06
CA LYS A 79 16.43 24.41 6.39
C LYS A 79 16.64 24.35 7.90
N CYS A 80 16.31 23.21 8.51
CA CYS A 80 16.57 22.91 9.92
C CYS A 80 17.77 21.97 10.05
N ALA A 81 18.68 22.27 10.99
CA ALA A 81 19.79 21.38 11.28
C ALA A 81 19.38 20.24 12.23
N THR A 82 19.93 19.04 12.01
CA THR A 82 19.80 17.92 12.94
C THR A 82 20.95 17.92 13.94
N THR A 83 20.73 17.57 15.20
CA THR A 83 21.73 17.66 16.26
C THR A 83 21.47 16.69 17.41
N THR A 84 22.52 16.31 18.13
CA THR A 84 22.43 15.59 19.41
C THR A 84 22.42 16.53 20.63
N ARG A 85 22.66 17.83 20.42
CA ARG A 85 22.78 18.85 21.50
C ARG A 85 21.45 19.58 21.72
N LYS A 86 21.18 19.98 22.95
CA LYS A 86 20.02 20.81 23.29
C LYS A 86 20.20 22.25 22.76
N SER A 87 19.07 22.87 22.37
CA SER A 87 19.02 24.28 21.95
C SER A 87 17.73 24.95 22.44
N ASN A 88 17.61 26.27 22.28
CA ASN A 88 16.46 27.03 22.79
C ASN A 88 15.23 27.01 21.88
N ASN A 89 15.38 26.59 20.62
CA ASN A 89 14.27 26.47 19.66
C ASN A 89 14.46 25.12 18.95
N GLN A 90 13.82 24.10 19.47
CA GLN A 90 14.08 22.74 19.01
C GLN A 90 12.83 21.90 18.87
N ILE A 91 12.93 20.91 17.99
CA ILE A 91 12.03 19.76 17.90
C ILE A 91 12.81 18.57 18.45
N ARG A 92 12.35 17.99 19.54
CA ARG A 92 13.03 16.88 20.21
C ARG A 92 12.35 15.57 19.88
N LEU A 93 13.13 14.57 19.45
CA LEU A 93 12.69 13.21 19.21
C LEU A 93 13.17 12.30 20.34
N ALA A 94 12.27 11.54 20.94
CA ALA A 94 12.57 10.64 22.05
C ALA A 94 11.76 9.34 21.97
N ILE A 95 12.29 8.29 22.58
CA ILE A 95 11.57 7.06 22.86
C ILE A 95 11.06 7.11 24.29
N ALA A 96 9.77 6.82 24.48
CA ALA A 96 9.13 6.78 25.80
C ALA A 96 7.96 5.80 25.76
N ASN A 97 7.53 5.30 26.90
CA ASN A 97 6.32 4.47 26.96
C ASN A 97 5.08 5.37 26.74
N VAL A 98 4.39 5.16 25.63
CA VAL A 98 3.14 5.84 25.27
C VAL A 98 2.05 4.78 25.12
N ALA A 99 0.90 4.97 25.75
CA ALA A 99 -0.21 4.02 25.63
C ALA A 99 -0.71 3.94 24.17
N GLY A 100 -1.07 2.72 23.69
CA GLY A 100 -1.63 2.52 22.36
C GLY A 100 -0.80 1.59 21.44
N GLY A 101 0.31 1.03 21.95
CA GLY A 101 1.12 0.05 21.21
C GLY A 101 2.37 0.65 20.57
N ASP A 102 3.06 -0.15 19.75
CA ASP A 102 4.39 0.17 19.21
C ASP A 102 4.43 1.41 18.32
N GLU A 103 3.34 1.73 17.65
CA GLU A 103 3.23 2.86 16.72
C GLU A 103 2.62 4.11 17.37
N SER A 104 2.33 4.07 18.68
CA SER A 104 1.79 5.21 19.41
C SER A 104 2.83 6.30 19.64
N TYR A 105 2.35 7.55 19.70
CA TYR A 105 3.16 8.70 20.02
C TYR A 105 2.41 9.75 20.84
N ARG A 106 3.17 10.58 21.53
CA ARG A 106 2.73 11.80 22.18
C ARG A 106 3.53 12.98 21.66
N MET A 107 2.89 14.10 21.38
CA MET A 107 3.51 15.32 20.93
C MET A 107 3.00 16.52 21.75
N ASN A 108 3.90 17.28 22.33
CA ASN A 108 3.59 18.51 23.06
C ASN A 108 4.28 19.69 22.38
N VAL A 109 3.51 20.67 21.96
CA VAL A 109 3.98 21.88 21.29
C VAL A 109 3.78 23.08 22.19
N ASN A 110 4.88 23.77 22.54
CA ASN A 110 4.86 25.07 23.19
C ASN A 110 5.76 26.06 22.42
N ASN A 111 5.87 27.30 22.85
CA ASN A 111 6.57 28.35 22.11
C ASN A 111 8.10 28.16 22.00
N LYS A 112 8.70 27.19 22.69
CA LYS A 112 10.16 26.91 22.68
C LYS A 112 10.52 25.51 22.22
N LEU A 113 9.58 24.56 22.33
CA LEU A 113 9.86 23.15 22.17
C LEU A 113 8.66 22.45 21.51
N ILE A 114 8.94 21.64 20.50
CA ILE A 114 8.09 20.52 20.08
C ILE A 114 8.74 19.27 20.66
N ASN A 115 8.08 18.63 21.64
CA ASN A 115 8.55 17.38 22.22
C ASN A 115 7.75 16.21 21.64
N ILE A 116 8.43 15.30 20.94
CA ILE A 116 7.87 14.10 20.33
C ILE A 116 8.39 12.88 21.08
N GLU A 117 7.49 12.07 21.57
CA GLU A 117 7.77 10.81 22.25
C GLU A 117 6.98 9.69 21.57
N GLY A 118 7.66 8.70 21.03
CA GLY A 118 7.04 7.48 20.46
C GLY A 118 7.38 6.26 21.30
N THR A 119 6.49 5.27 21.32
CA THR A 119 6.79 3.98 21.96
C THR A 119 7.97 3.31 21.27
N THR A 120 8.02 3.42 19.95
CA THR A 120 9.14 2.98 19.13
C THR A 120 9.55 4.08 18.16
N HIS A 121 10.58 3.83 17.36
CA HIS A 121 10.99 4.74 16.27
C HIS A 121 9.88 4.91 15.22
N ALA A 122 9.02 3.92 15.02
CA ALA A 122 7.85 4.01 14.13
C ALA A 122 6.81 5.01 14.69
N GLY A 123 6.53 4.99 16.00
CA GLY A 123 5.64 5.98 16.63
C GLY A 123 6.17 7.40 16.45
N VAL A 124 7.48 7.61 16.62
CA VAL A 124 8.10 8.91 16.30
C VAL A 124 7.89 9.27 14.84
N PHE A 125 8.13 8.35 13.90
CA PHE A 125 7.96 8.60 12.46
C PHE A 125 6.53 9.04 12.11
N TYR A 126 5.49 8.44 12.69
CA TYR A 126 4.10 8.88 12.47
C TYR A 126 3.83 10.27 13.05
N ALA A 127 4.46 10.65 14.17
CA ALA A 127 4.41 12.04 14.64
C ALA A 127 5.06 13.01 13.65
N LEU A 128 6.11 12.60 12.92
CA LEU A 128 6.71 13.42 11.86
C LEU A 128 5.74 13.60 10.68
N GLN A 129 4.98 12.56 10.29
CA GLN A 129 3.94 12.68 9.27
C GLN A 129 2.84 13.67 9.72
N THR A 130 2.50 13.69 11.01
CA THR A 130 1.59 14.66 11.62
C THR A 130 2.13 16.08 11.49
N ILE A 131 3.38 16.33 11.83
CA ILE A 131 3.99 17.67 11.67
C ILE A 131 4.05 18.07 10.21
N MET A 132 4.48 17.19 9.31
CA MET A 132 4.58 17.47 7.89
C MET A 132 3.24 17.97 7.34
N LYS A 133 2.13 17.30 7.69
CA LYS A 133 0.78 17.68 7.27
C LYS A 133 0.22 18.92 8.01
N ALA A 134 0.82 19.34 9.12
CA ALA A 134 0.47 20.59 9.81
C ALA A 134 1.20 21.83 9.24
N LEU A 135 2.27 21.63 8.46
CA LEU A 135 3.00 22.72 7.81
C LEU A 135 2.24 23.24 6.58
N PRO A 136 2.26 24.56 6.32
CA PRO A 136 1.73 25.11 5.06
C PRO A 136 2.62 24.75 3.88
N VAL A 137 2.05 24.68 2.68
CA VAL A 137 2.81 24.63 1.43
C VAL A 137 3.24 26.04 1.05
N ALA A 138 4.47 26.44 1.40
CA ALA A 138 4.97 27.81 1.28
C ALA A 138 6.49 27.84 1.06
N LYS A 139 6.94 27.53 -0.16
CA LYS A 139 8.38 27.32 -0.51
C LYS A 139 9.33 28.46 -0.16
N ASN A 140 8.84 29.67 0.09
CA ASN A 140 9.65 30.86 0.40
C ASN A 140 9.40 31.39 1.82
N ALA A 141 8.87 30.57 2.73
CA ALA A 141 8.66 30.99 4.11
C ALA A 141 9.98 31.25 4.82
N VAL A 142 10.07 32.36 5.54
CA VAL A 142 11.19 32.62 6.48
C VAL A 142 10.91 32.05 7.85
N ALA A 143 9.65 31.87 8.19
CA ALA A 143 9.21 31.27 9.43
C ALA A 143 7.80 30.69 9.27
N VAL A 144 7.52 29.62 10.01
CA VAL A 144 6.17 29.03 10.15
C VAL A 144 5.78 29.00 11.61
N GLU A 145 4.59 29.51 11.90
CA GLU A 145 3.99 29.51 13.24
C GLU A 145 3.09 28.29 13.39
N LEU A 146 3.44 27.36 14.28
CA LEU A 146 2.61 26.22 14.66
C LEU A 146 1.91 26.50 15.99
N PRO A 147 0.55 26.49 16.04
CA PRO A 147 -0.20 26.68 17.29
C PRO A 147 0.21 25.66 18.36
N GLN A 148 0.10 26.04 19.62
CA GLN A 148 0.35 25.12 20.73
C GLN A 148 -0.73 24.03 20.76
N VAL A 149 -0.28 22.77 20.98
CA VAL A 149 -1.15 21.61 21.01
C VAL A 149 -0.57 20.49 21.85
N ASN A 150 -1.42 19.68 22.46
CA ASN A 150 -1.08 18.36 22.99
C ASN A 150 -1.77 17.31 22.12
N ILE A 151 -1.02 16.38 21.55
CA ILE A 151 -1.53 15.28 20.76
C ILE A 151 -1.10 13.97 21.44
N THR A 152 -2.04 13.03 21.57
CA THR A 152 -1.77 11.62 21.88
C THR A 152 -2.45 10.78 20.82
N ASP A 153 -1.71 9.89 20.19
CA ASP A 153 -2.18 9.21 19.01
C ASP A 153 -1.65 7.78 18.90
N ALA A 154 -2.45 6.93 18.29
CA ALA A 154 -2.14 5.54 17.97
C ALA A 154 -3.06 5.07 16.84
N PRO A 155 -2.64 4.15 15.98
CA PRO A 155 -3.51 3.60 14.94
C PRO A 155 -4.63 2.76 15.53
N ARG A 156 -5.81 2.78 14.89
CA ARG A 156 -6.94 1.90 15.20
C ARG A 156 -6.61 0.44 14.87
N PHE A 157 -5.94 0.20 13.73
CA PHE A 157 -5.56 -1.12 13.26
C PHE A 157 -4.04 -1.26 13.14
N ALA A 158 -3.52 -2.41 13.57
CA ALA A 158 -2.10 -2.73 13.42
C ALA A 158 -1.72 -3.06 11.97
N TYR A 159 -2.65 -3.60 11.17
CA TYR A 159 -2.45 -3.90 9.75
C TYR A 159 -3.15 -2.83 8.89
N ARG A 160 -2.36 -2.03 8.18
CA ARG A 160 -2.84 -0.95 7.30
C ARG A 160 -2.10 -1.06 5.98
N ALA A 161 -2.74 -1.70 5.00
CA ALA A 161 -2.09 -2.08 3.77
C ALA A 161 -2.65 -1.39 2.53
N PHE A 162 -1.81 -1.39 1.50
CA PHE A 162 -2.21 -1.08 0.13
C PHE A 162 -1.51 -2.01 -0.85
N MET A 163 -2.27 -2.65 -1.75
CA MET A 163 -1.79 -3.56 -2.77
C MET A 163 -1.64 -2.85 -4.12
N ILE A 164 -0.53 -3.14 -4.81
CA ILE A 164 -0.29 -2.75 -6.20
C ILE A 164 0.03 -3.99 -7.04
N ASP A 165 -0.76 -4.18 -8.09
CA ASP A 165 -0.53 -5.19 -9.11
C ASP A 165 0.56 -4.74 -10.09
N CYS A 166 1.68 -5.48 -10.11
CA CYS A 166 2.76 -5.29 -11.09
C CYS A 166 2.79 -6.40 -12.15
N GLY A 167 1.92 -7.41 -12.04
CA GLY A 167 1.80 -8.51 -12.98
C GLY A 167 1.22 -8.07 -14.32
N ARG A 168 0.06 -7.40 -14.31
CA ARG A 168 -0.61 -6.92 -15.53
C ARG A 168 0.15 -5.77 -16.20
N HIS A 169 0.63 -4.79 -15.41
CA HIS A 169 1.51 -3.72 -15.91
C HIS A 169 2.69 -3.52 -14.95
N PHE A 170 3.88 -3.44 -15.55
CA PHE A 170 5.14 -3.29 -14.81
C PHE A 170 5.41 -1.83 -14.45
N PHE A 171 5.85 -1.58 -13.21
CA PHE A 171 6.29 -0.28 -12.72
C PHE A 171 7.76 -0.32 -12.30
N SER A 172 8.51 0.74 -12.58
CA SER A 172 9.93 0.80 -12.24
C SER A 172 10.17 0.87 -10.73
N VAL A 173 11.36 0.46 -10.29
CA VAL A 173 11.82 0.58 -8.90
C VAL A 173 11.71 2.02 -8.38
N ASP A 174 12.11 3.01 -9.18
CA ASP A 174 12.01 4.43 -8.80
C ASP A 174 10.57 4.88 -8.58
N TYR A 175 9.66 4.39 -9.42
CA TYR A 175 8.23 4.70 -9.25
C TYR A 175 7.65 4.03 -7.99
N LEU A 176 8.00 2.78 -7.73
CA LEU A 176 7.58 2.10 -6.49
C LEU A 176 8.11 2.81 -5.24
N LYS A 177 9.32 3.37 -5.27
CA LYS A 177 9.82 4.22 -4.17
C LYS A 177 8.97 5.48 -4.00
N LYS A 178 8.56 6.15 -5.10
CA LYS A 178 7.62 7.27 -5.04
C LYS A 178 6.29 6.87 -4.38
N LEU A 179 5.74 5.70 -4.75
CA LEU A 179 4.52 5.18 -4.11
C LEU A 179 4.70 4.87 -2.63
N ILE A 180 5.84 4.28 -2.23
CA ILE A 180 6.17 4.03 -0.82
C ILE A 180 6.21 5.35 -0.03
N ASP A 181 6.72 6.45 -0.60
CA ASP A 181 6.66 7.77 0.04
C ASP A 181 5.22 8.28 0.19
N VAL A 182 4.37 8.04 -0.81
CA VAL A 182 2.94 8.37 -0.74
C VAL A 182 2.23 7.52 0.32
N PHE A 183 2.51 6.23 0.38
CA PHE A 183 1.95 5.34 1.41
C PHE A 183 2.38 5.74 2.82
N ALA A 184 3.67 6.05 3.01
CA ALA A 184 4.21 6.53 4.28
C ALA A 184 3.53 7.83 4.74
N MET A 185 3.31 8.78 3.83
CA MET A 185 2.55 10.01 4.11
C MET A 185 1.12 9.72 4.60
N HIS A 186 0.52 8.64 4.13
CA HIS A 186 -0.82 8.19 4.51
C HIS A 186 -0.81 7.14 5.64
N ASN A 187 0.28 7.00 6.37
CA ASN A 187 0.43 6.11 7.52
C ASN A 187 0.14 4.62 7.21
N ILE A 188 0.32 4.19 5.97
CA ILE A 188 0.30 2.78 5.57
C ILE A 188 1.57 2.12 6.10
N ASN A 189 1.47 0.92 6.69
CA ASN A 189 2.61 0.18 7.23
C ASN A 189 2.86 -1.17 6.55
N TYR A 190 2.02 -1.56 5.59
CA TYR A 190 2.25 -2.72 4.74
C TYR A 190 2.06 -2.34 3.27
N PHE A 191 3.10 -2.57 2.46
CA PHE A 191 3.00 -2.54 1.00
C PHE A 191 2.81 -3.97 0.51
N HIS A 192 1.61 -4.32 0.05
CA HIS A 192 1.33 -5.60 -0.57
C HIS A 192 1.71 -5.52 -2.05
N TRP A 193 2.70 -6.30 -2.45
CA TRP A 193 3.28 -6.27 -3.78
C TRP A 193 2.91 -7.53 -4.56
N HIS A 194 1.92 -7.38 -5.45
CA HIS A 194 1.45 -8.46 -6.31
C HIS A 194 2.40 -8.61 -7.51
N LEU A 195 3.19 -9.68 -7.52
CA LEU A 195 4.38 -9.85 -8.37
C LEU A 195 4.16 -10.78 -9.56
N THR A 196 3.11 -11.60 -9.55
CA THR A 196 2.92 -12.64 -10.57
C THR A 196 1.48 -12.77 -10.99
N GLU A 197 1.28 -12.95 -12.30
CA GLU A 197 -0.02 -13.04 -12.93
C GLU A 197 0.01 -13.81 -14.25
N ASP A 198 -1.16 -14.10 -14.82
CA ASP A 198 -1.29 -14.71 -16.15
C ASP A 198 -0.58 -13.90 -17.25
N GLN A 199 -0.57 -12.57 -17.10
CA GLN A 199 -0.05 -11.62 -18.06
C GLN A 199 1.41 -11.24 -17.82
N GLY A 200 2.02 -11.71 -16.73
CA GLY A 200 3.42 -11.45 -16.48
C GLY A 200 3.93 -11.91 -15.12
N TRP A 201 5.08 -12.56 -15.15
CA TRP A 201 5.86 -12.91 -13.97
C TRP A 201 6.95 -11.85 -13.74
N ARG A 202 6.95 -11.19 -12.56
CA ARG A 202 7.75 -9.98 -12.35
C ARG A 202 8.89 -10.09 -11.35
N ILE A 203 9.18 -11.25 -10.79
CA ILE A 203 10.28 -11.43 -9.82
C ILE A 203 11.24 -12.55 -10.27
N ALA A 204 12.54 -12.26 -10.24
CA ALA A 204 13.56 -13.25 -10.59
C ALA A 204 13.64 -14.37 -9.52
N ILE A 205 13.53 -15.60 -9.98
CA ILE A 205 13.75 -16.82 -9.20
C ILE A 205 14.97 -17.53 -9.79
N ASN A 206 16.06 -17.57 -9.05
CA ASN A 206 17.34 -18.05 -9.57
C ASN A 206 17.30 -19.51 -10.04
N LYS A 207 16.53 -20.34 -9.33
CA LYS A 207 16.32 -21.74 -9.69
C LYS A 207 15.53 -21.91 -10.98
N TYR A 208 14.70 -20.94 -11.35
CA TYR A 208 13.79 -20.99 -12.49
C TYR A 208 13.91 -19.76 -13.40
N PRO A 209 15.05 -19.57 -14.11
CA PRO A 209 15.33 -18.32 -14.86
C PRO A 209 14.34 -18.05 -16.00
N LYS A 210 13.74 -19.08 -16.62
CA LYS A 210 12.73 -18.89 -17.68
C LYS A 210 11.48 -18.13 -17.19
N LEU A 211 11.22 -18.08 -15.88
CA LEU A 211 10.12 -17.30 -15.35
C LEU A 211 10.24 -15.81 -15.73
N THR A 212 11.45 -15.28 -15.76
CA THR A 212 11.71 -13.90 -16.23
C THR A 212 12.11 -13.81 -17.69
N GLU A 213 12.78 -14.82 -18.24
CA GLU A 213 13.17 -14.84 -19.66
C GLU A 213 11.94 -14.93 -20.59
N ILE A 214 10.94 -15.72 -20.23
CA ILE A 214 9.72 -15.97 -21.01
C ILE A 214 8.51 -15.32 -20.31
N GLY A 215 8.27 -15.64 -19.05
CA GLY A 215 7.07 -15.24 -18.31
C GLY A 215 6.95 -13.73 -18.08
N SER A 216 8.04 -12.97 -18.18
CA SER A 216 7.98 -11.50 -18.06
C SER A 216 7.63 -10.78 -19.36
N VAL A 217 7.51 -11.51 -20.49
CA VAL A 217 7.32 -10.91 -21.81
C VAL A 217 5.95 -11.27 -22.37
N ARG A 218 5.09 -10.26 -22.53
CA ARG A 218 3.79 -10.36 -23.19
C ARG A 218 3.89 -9.69 -24.56
N SER A 219 3.44 -10.35 -25.63
CA SER A 219 3.58 -9.87 -27.02
C SER A 219 2.78 -8.61 -27.32
N GLU A 220 1.61 -8.49 -26.72
CA GLU A 220 0.65 -7.37 -26.89
C GLU A 220 -0.41 -7.40 -25.80
N THR A 221 -1.19 -6.36 -25.67
CA THR A 221 -2.25 -6.26 -24.64
C THR A 221 -3.61 -6.03 -25.30
N THR A 222 -4.65 -6.67 -24.78
CA THR A 222 -6.04 -6.48 -25.22
C THR A 222 -6.49 -5.02 -25.09
N LEU A 223 -7.25 -4.55 -26.06
CA LEU A 223 -7.90 -3.23 -26.08
C LEU A 223 -9.38 -3.35 -25.70
N GLY A 224 -9.67 -3.18 -24.42
CA GLY A 224 -11.02 -3.35 -23.86
C GLY A 224 -11.36 -4.80 -23.55
N HIS A 225 -12.43 -4.99 -22.80
CA HIS A 225 -12.83 -6.31 -22.32
C HIS A 225 -13.44 -7.18 -23.44
N ASN A 226 -12.84 -8.33 -23.70
CA ASN A 226 -13.30 -9.33 -24.68
C ASN A 226 -13.57 -8.79 -26.10
N THR A 227 -12.77 -7.82 -26.55
CA THR A 227 -12.95 -7.21 -27.88
C THR A 227 -12.29 -7.99 -29.01
N GLY A 228 -11.34 -8.87 -28.71
CA GLY A 228 -10.47 -9.51 -29.70
C GLY A 228 -9.53 -8.55 -30.44
N LYS A 229 -9.35 -7.32 -29.93
CA LYS A 229 -8.44 -6.32 -30.48
C LYS A 229 -7.27 -6.12 -29.54
N TYR A 230 -6.08 -5.97 -30.09
CA TYR A 230 -4.82 -5.83 -29.35
C TYR A 230 -4.07 -4.57 -29.79
N ASP A 231 -3.18 -4.07 -28.91
CA ASP A 231 -2.41 -2.84 -29.15
C ASP A 231 -1.15 -3.08 -30.00
N GLY A 232 -0.76 -4.35 -30.23
CA GLY A 232 0.44 -4.75 -30.97
C GLY A 232 1.74 -4.32 -30.32
N LYS A 233 1.72 -4.00 -29.00
CA LYS A 233 2.89 -3.51 -28.27
C LYS A 233 3.33 -4.53 -27.22
N PRO A 234 4.59 -5.02 -27.28
CA PRO A 234 5.09 -5.91 -26.26
C PRO A 234 5.23 -5.19 -24.93
N VAL A 235 4.87 -5.90 -23.85
CA VAL A 235 5.09 -5.48 -22.47
C VAL A 235 6.17 -6.37 -21.88
N THR A 236 7.21 -5.74 -21.30
CA THR A 236 8.33 -6.44 -20.67
C THR A 236 8.64 -5.78 -19.33
N GLY A 237 9.35 -6.49 -18.47
CA GLY A 237 9.87 -5.97 -17.21
C GLY A 237 9.74 -6.99 -16.08
N TYR A 238 10.76 -7.02 -15.26
CA TYR A 238 10.79 -7.79 -14.02
C TYR A 238 11.76 -7.14 -13.04
N TYR A 239 11.67 -7.51 -11.79
CA TYR A 239 12.57 -7.11 -10.72
C TYR A 239 13.60 -8.21 -10.50
N THR A 240 14.87 -7.85 -10.48
CA THR A 240 15.92 -8.71 -9.96
C THR A 240 15.70 -8.91 -8.45
N GLN A 241 16.32 -9.92 -7.87
CA GLN A 241 16.27 -10.09 -6.41
C GLN A 241 16.88 -8.88 -5.67
N GLU A 242 17.89 -8.21 -6.27
CA GLU A 242 18.47 -7.00 -5.66
C GLU A 242 17.53 -5.81 -5.75
N ASP A 243 16.80 -5.62 -6.87
CA ASP A 243 15.74 -4.61 -6.96
C ASP A 243 14.69 -4.80 -5.85
N ALA A 244 14.28 -6.06 -5.65
CA ALA A 244 13.32 -6.37 -4.59
C ALA A 244 13.88 -6.08 -3.19
N ARG A 245 15.13 -6.44 -2.92
CA ARG A 245 15.80 -6.09 -1.65
C ARG A 245 15.96 -4.59 -1.47
N GLU A 246 16.18 -3.84 -2.55
CA GLU A 246 16.23 -2.38 -2.50
C GLU A 246 14.88 -1.78 -2.10
N ILE A 247 13.77 -2.25 -2.67
CA ILE A 247 12.42 -1.84 -2.28
C ILE A 247 12.13 -2.20 -0.82
N VAL A 248 12.50 -3.40 -0.37
CA VAL A 248 12.36 -3.82 1.03
C VAL A 248 13.12 -2.88 1.98
N ARG A 249 14.38 -2.55 1.68
CA ARG A 249 15.18 -1.62 2.49
C ARG A 249 14.55 -0.22 2.53
N TYR A 250 14.14 0.30 1.37
CA TYR A 250 13.54 1.63 1.24
C TYR A 250 12.23 1.76 2.03
N ALA A 251 11.38 0.73 1.97
CA ALA A 251 10.14 0.65 2.76
C ALA A 251 10.44 0.54 4.27
N ALA A 252 11.40 -0.30 4.66
CA ALA A 252 11.77 -0.50 6.06
C ALA A 252 12.32 0.77 6.73
N GLU A 253 12.99 1.64 5.97
CA GLU A 253 13.42 2.95 6.46
C GLU A 253 12.25 3.86 6.84
N ARG A 254 11.06 3.62 6.27
CA ARG A 254 9.78 4.29 6.54
C ARG A 254 8.87 3.47 7.44
N TYR A 255 9.42 2.46 8.11
CA TYR A 255 8.69 1.56 9.01
C TYR A 255 7.53 0.82 8.32
N MET A 256 7.69 0.54 7.02
CA MET A 256 6.75 -0.19 6.19
C MET A 256 7.33 -1.56 5.85
N THR A 257 6.52 -2.61 5.97
CA THR A 257 6.86 -3.97 5.59
C THR A 257 6.31 -4.26 4.20
N VAL A 258 7.12 -4.85 3.32
CA VAL A 258 6.68 -5.31 2.00
C VAL A 258 6.20 -6.76 2.12
N ILE A 259 4.93 -7.01 1.78
CA ILE A 259 4.34 -8.35 1.69
C ILE A 259 4.42 -8.77 0.22
N PRO A 260 5.21 -9.80 -0.14
CA PRO A 260 5.22 -10.32 -1.50
C PRO A 260 4.01 -11.21 -1.72
N GLU A 261 3.42 -11.12 -2.93
CA GLU A 261 2.45 -12.08 -3.40
C GLU A 261 2.97 -12.80 -4.65
N VAL A 262 2.91 -14.12 -4.60
CA VAL A 262 3.08 -15.03 -5.73
C VAL A 262 1.82 -15.88 -5.82
N ASP A 263 0.95 -15.54 -6.76
CA ASP A 263 -0.34 -16.18 -6.89
C ASP A 263 -0.24 -17.62 -7.39
N MET A 264 -1.01 -18.49 -6.75
CA MET A 264 -1.12 -19.92 -7.09
C MET A 264 -2.37 -20.55 -6.44
N PRO A 265 -2.94 -21.60 -7.03
CA PRO A 265 -2.54 -22.30 -8.24
C PRO A 265 -3.21 -21.74 -9.52
N GLY A 266 -4.11 -20.76 -9.38
CA GLY A 266 -4.65 -19.92 -10.45
C GLY A 266 -3.70 -18.78 -10.82
N HIS A 267 -4.10 -17.90 -11.74
CA HIS A 267 -3.35 -16.70 -12.17
C HIS A 267 -1.87 -16.95 -12.47
N ILE A 268 -1.56 -18.07 -13.10
CA ILE A 268 -0.20 -18.62 -13.20
C ILE A 268 0.27 -18.84 -14.66
N GLN A 269 -0.50 -18.39 -15.65
CA GLN A 269 -0.23 -18.75 -17.06
C GLN A 269 1.12 -18.25 -17.56
N ALA A 270 1.64 -17.13 -17.04
CA ALA A 270 3.00 -16.69 -17.36
C ALA A 270 4.07 -17.72 -16.94
N ALA A 271 3.90 -18.38 -15.79
CA ALA A 271 4.78 -19.46 -15.37
C ALA A 271 4.56 -20.73 -16.19
N LEU A 272 3.31 -21.03 -16.58
CA LEU A 272 3.02 -22.17 -17.47
C LEU A 272 3.66 -21.97 -18.87
N ALA A 273 3.71 -20.74 -19.38
CA ALA A 273 4.40 -20.43 -20.63
C ALA A 273 5.91 -20.69 -20.52
N ALA A 274 6.50 -20.41 -19.35
CA ALA A 274 7.92 -20.64 -19.08
C ALA A 274 8.25 -22.13 -18.83
N TYR A 275 7.36 -22.85 -18.13
CA TYR A 275 7.50 -24.25 -17.71
C TYR A 275 6.18 -25.00 -17.94
N PRO A 276 5.89 -25.41 -19.20
CA PRO A 276 4.60 -26.02 -19.57
C PRO A 276 4.24 -27.27 -18.77
N GLU A 277 5.22 -27.99 -18.29
CA GLU A 277 5.05 -29.18 -17.45
C GLU A 277 4.37 -28.91 -16.10
N LEU A 278 4.29 -27.65 -15.64
CA LEU A 278 3.53 -27.24 -14.44
C LEU A 278 2.02 -27.42 -14.64
N GLY A 279 1.53 -27.24 -15.85
CA GLY A 279 0.09 -27.32 -16.16
C GLY A 279 -0.41 -28.74 -16.37
N CYS A 280 -1.73 -28.92 -16.32
CA CYS A 280 -2.37 -30.24 -16.49
C CYS A 280 -2.19 -30.83 -17.89
N THR A 281 -2.18 -30.01 -18.94
CA THR A 281 -2.07 -30.44 -20.34
C THR A 281 -0.63 -30.57 -20.82
N GLY A 282 0.33 -29.93 -20.14
CA GLY A 282 1.74 -29.87 -20.55
C GLY A 282 2.01 -28.90 -21.71
N GLY A 283 1.07 -28.03 -22.02
CA GLY A 283 1.20 -26.98 -23.02
C GLY A 283 0.99 -27.39 -24.47
N PRO A 284 1.41 -26.56 -25.45
CA PRO A 284 2.08 -25.27 -25.22
C PRO A 284 1.16 -24.21 -24.61
N TYR A 285 1.76 -23.24 -23.89
CA TYR A 285 1.09 -22.08 -23.33
C TYR A 285 1.82 -20.80 -23.73
N ASP A 286 1.06 -19.73 -23.94
CA ASP A 286 1.58 -18.38 -24.15
C ASP A 286 1.32 -17.52 -22.90
N VAL A 287 2.16 -16.51 -22.66
CA VAL A 287 1.87 -15.46 -21.68
C VAL A 287 0.57 -14.77 -22.09
N CYS A 288 -0.38 -14.66 -21.17
CA CYS A 288 -1.73 -14.19 -21.47
C CYS A 288 -1.74 -12.74 -21.97
N ARG A 289 -2.51 -12.45 -23.01
CA ARG A 289 -2.69 -11.10 -23.58
C ARG A 289 -3.99 -10.46 -23.14
N ASP A 290 -4.93 -11.27 -22.69
CA ASP A 290 -6.27 -10.89 -22.25
C ASP A 290 -6.34 -10.79 -20.73
N PHE A 291 -7.38 -10.13 -20.21
CA PHE A 291 -7.63 -9.99 -18.79
C PHE A 291 -8.86 -10.79 -18.38
N GLY A 292 -8.86 -11.33 -17.18
CA GLY A 292 -9.92 -12.13 -16.60
C GLY A 292 -9.42 -13.47 -16.06
N VAL A 293 -10.33 -14.33 -15.69
CA VAL A 293 -10.02 -15.67 -15.15
C VAL A 293 -9.63 -16.62 -16.28
N ILE A 294 -8.43 -17.15 -16.20
CA ILE A 294 -7.89 -18.06 -17.21
C ILE A 294 -8.08 -19.51 -16.78
N ARG A 295 -8.48 -20.36 -17.71
CA ARG A 295 -8.80 -21.78 -17.44
C ARG A 295 -7.55 -22.59 -17.00
N GLU A 296 -6.36 -22.19 -17.45
CA GLU A 296 -5.14 -22.92 -17.24
C GLU A 296 -4.57 -22.64 -15.85
N VAL A 297 -4.32 -23.70 -15.09
CA VAL A 297 -3.89 -23.63 -13.69
C VAL A 297 -2.74 -24.63 -13.45
N MET A 298 -2.05 -24.48 -12.34
CA MET A 298 -1.08 -25.47 -11.89
C MET A 298 -1.71 -26.85 -11.73
N CYS A 299 -1.00 -27.91 -12.11
CA CYS A 299 -1.45 -29.26 -11.90
C CYS A 299 -1.15 -29.73 -10.47
N ALA A 300 -2.12 -29.63 -9.57
CA ALA A 300 -1.96 -30.00 -8.16
C ALA A 300 -1.65 -31.50 -7.94
N GLY A 301 -1.93 -32.34 -8.94
CA GLY A 301 -1.62 -33.77 -8.87
C GLY A 301 -0.17 -34.16 -9.17
N LYS A 302 0.65 -33.23 -9.68
CA LYS A 302 2.06 -33.52 -10.03
C LYS A 302 2.99 -33.19 -8.86
N PRO A 303 3.83 -34.13 -8.37
CA PRO A 303 4.80 -33.84 -7.32
C PRO A 303 5.79 -32.72 -7.67
N TRP A 304 6.17 -32.62 -8.96
CA TRP A 304 7.09 -31.59 -9.44
C TRP A 304 6.48 -30.17 -9.33
N THR A 305 5.18 -30.03 -9.61
CA THR A 305 4.48 -28.74 -9.48
C THR A 305 4.47 -28.25 -8.03
N LEU A 306 4.23 -29.14 -7.07
CA LEU A 306 4.33 -28.80 -5.67
C LEU A 306 5.76 -28.45 -5.24
N ALA A 307 6.75 -29.19 -5.74
CA ALA A 307 8.16 -28.88 -5.47
C ALA A 307 8.55 -27.51 -6.05
N PHE A 308 8.09 -27.17 -7.26
CA PHE A 308 8.27 -25.85 -7.86
C PHE A 308 7.68 -24.74 -6.98
N ALA A 309 6.43 -24.90 -6.54
CA ALA A 309 5.77 -23.92 -5.68
C ALA A 309 6.56 -23.68 -4.39
N LYS A 310 7.02 -24.76 -3.73
CA LYS A 310 7.85 -24.68 -2.51
C LYS A 310 9.19 -24.00 -2.76
N ASP A 311 9.87 -24.31 -3.86
CA ASP A 311 11.14 -23.70 -4.23
C ASP A 311 11.00 -22.18 -4.46
N VAL A 312 9.96 -21.77 -5.22
CA VAL A 312 9.67 -20.35 -5.45
C VAL A 312 9.42 -19.61 -4.14
N ILE A 313 8.57 -20.15 -3.29
CA ILE A 313 8.24 -19.52 -1.99
C ILE A 313 9.47 -19.47 -1.07
N ASN A 314 10.37 -20.44 -1.13
CA ASN A 314 11.61 -20.40 -0.36
C ASN A 314 12.52 -19.24 -0.81
N GLU A 315 12.72 -19.04 -2.13
CA GLU A 315 13.50 -17.89 -2.62
C GLU A 315 12.81 -16.55 -2.29
N ILE A 316 11.49 -16.47 -2.36
CA ILE A 316 10.72 -15.29 -1.93
C ILE A 316 10.97 -14.98 -0.45
N MET A 317 10.96 -15.99 0.42
CA MET A 317 11.25 -15.80 1.86
C MET A 317 12.71 -15.39 2.14
N ASP A 318 13.65 -15.69 1.24
CA ASP A 318 15.04 -15.22 1.34
C ASP A 318 15.21 -13.75 0.95
N ILE A 319 14.30 -13.22 0.12
CA ILE A 319 14.31 -11.82 -0.32
C ILE A 319 13.53 -10.94 0.66
N PHE A 320 12.35 -11.40 1.09
CA PHE A 320 11.40 -10.62 1.87
C PHE A 320 11.37 -11.04 3.35
N PRO A 321 11.80 -10.15 4.27
CA PRO A 321 11.82 -10.46 5.71
C PRO A 321 10.43 -10.37 6.37
N SER A 322 9.37 -10.17 5.60
CA SER A 322 7.99 -10.06 6.08
C SER A 322 7.58 -11.28 6.91
N ALA A 323 6.85 -11.04 7.99
CA ALA A 323 6.18 -12.12 8.71
C ALA A 323 5.07 -12.79 7.89
N TYR A 324 4.59 -12.11 6.85
CA TYR A 324 3.52 -12.57 5.98
C TYR A 324 4.02 -12.87 4.57
N ILE A 325 3.57 -13.99 3.99
CA ILE A 325 3.78 -14.36 2.59
C ILE A 325 2.40 -14.62 1.99
N HIS A 326 2.06 -13.89 0.92
CA HIS A 326 0.80 -14.04 0.23
C HIS A 326 0.96 -15.00 -0.96
N ILE A 327 0.06 -15.97 -1.07
CA ILE A 327 0.10 -16.98 -2.14
C ILE A 327 -1.18 -17.01 -3.00
N GLY A 328 -1.96 -15.93 -2.99
CA GLY A 328 -3.17 -15.78 -3.79
C GLY A 328 -4.29 -16.74 -3.38
N GLY A 329 -4.65 -17.62 -4.26
CA GLY A 329 -5.66 -18.68 -4.06
C GLY A 329 -7.04 -18.34 -4.58
N ASP A 330 -7.19 -17.17 -5.20
CA ASP A 330 -8.42 -16.68 -5.81
C ASP A 330 -8.65 -17.26 -7.22
N GLU A 331 -9.90 -17.19 -7.64
CA GLU A 331 -10.37 -17.42 -9.01
C GLU A 331 -9.73 -18.64 -9.72
N CYS A 332 -9.38 -19.69 -8.98
CA CYS A 332 -8.77 -20.89 -9.54
C CYS A 332 -9.81 -21.82 -10.17
N PRO A 333 -9.91 -21.93 -11.53
CA PRO A 333 -10.86 -22.81 -12.18
C PRO A 333 -10.55 -24.29 -11.96
N LYS A 334 -11.57 -25.11 -11.75
CA LYS A 334 -11.43 -26.53 -11.44
C LYS A 334 -11.58 -27.46 -12.66
N GLU A 335 -11.90 -26.92 -13.84
CA GLU A 335 -12.19 -27.70 -15.07
C GLU A 335 -11.00 -28.57 -15.45
N ARG A 336 -9.78 -28.01 -15.43
CA ARG A 336 -8.57 -28.79 -15.76
C ARG A 336 -8.33 -29.92 -14.77
N TRP A 337 -8.58 -29.70 -13.49
CA TRP A 337 -8.40 -30.73 -12.48
C TRP A 337 -9.41 -31.87 -12.59
N LYS A 338 -10.66 -31.57 -12.96
CA LYS A 338 -11.71 -32.58 -13.22
C LYS A 338 -11.32 -33.52 -14.36
N GLU A 339 -10.67 -32.99 -15.40
CA GLU A 339 -10.22 -33.73 -16.59
C GLU A 339 -8.84 -34.40 -16.41
N CYS A 340 -8.01 -33.93 -15.49
CA CYS A 340 -6.62 -34.36 -15.32
C CYS A 340 -6.51 -35.67 -14.55
N LYS A 341 -5.98 -36.71 -15.20
CA LYS A 341 -5.74 -38.03 -14.56
C LYS A 341 -4.89 -37.94 -13.30
N GLN A 342 -3.88 -37.05 -13.27
CA GLN A 342 -2.96 -36.91 -12.12
C GLN A 342 -3.66 -36.21 -10.96
N CYS A 343 -4.45 -35.16 -11.21
CA CYS A 343 -5.24 -34.50 -10.18
C CYS A 343 -6.30 -35.45 -9.60
N GLN A 344 -7.01 -36.21 -10.45
CA GLN A 344 -7.99 -37.20 -9.98
C GLN A 344 -7.33 -38.37 -9.21
N ALA A 345 -6.14 -38.79 -9.61
CA ALA A 345 -5.37 -39.79 -8.85
C ALA A 345 -4.96 -39.24 -7.47
N LYS A 346 -4.55 -37.98 -7.40
CA LYS A 346 -4.20 -37.34 -6.12
C LYS A 346 -5.42 -37.17 -5.22
N ILE A 347 -6.58 -36.78 -5.78
CA ILE A 347 -7.85 -36.73 -5.05
C ILE A 347 -8.19 -38.11 -4.45
N ALA A 348 -8.04 -39.19 -5.24
CA ALA A 348 -8.29 -40.54 -4.78
C ALA A 348 -7.28 -41.00 -3.70
N GLU A 349 -5.99 -40.69 -3.90
CA GLU A 349 -4.91 -40.98 -2.93
C GLU A 349 -5.18 -40.33 -1.57
N LEU A 350 -5.65 -39.06 -1.58
CA LEU A 350 -5.94 -38.30 -0.37
C LEU A 350 -7.34 -38.58 0.20
N GLY A 351 -8.16 -39.34 -0.53
CA GLY A 351 -9.55 -39.64 -0.11
C GLY A 351 -10.47 -38.41 -0.07
N LEU A 352 -10.15 -37.38 -0.88
CA LEU A 352 -10.93 -36.13 -0.90
C LEU A 352 -12.33 -36.37 -1.49
N LYS A 353 -13.32 -35.71 -0.90
CA LYS A 353 -14.74 -35.83 -1.27
C LYS A 353 -15.37 -34.44 -1.28
N ASP A 354 -16.50 -34.32 -1.97
CA ASP A 354 -17.35 -33.14 -1.85
C ASP A 354 -17.79 -32.94 -0.40
N TYR A 355 -17.74 -31.72 0.08
CA TYR A 355 -18.04 -31.38 1.47
C TYR A 355 -18.71 -29.99 1.55
N GLU A 356 -19.84 -29.90 2.22
CA GLU A 356 -20.59 -28.65 2.49
C GLU A 356 -20.84 -27.77 1.24
N GLY A 357 -21.07 -28.39 0.08
CA GLY A 357 -21.33 -27.68 -1.18
C GLY A 357 -20.09 -27.37 -2.00
N HIS A 358 -18.90 -27.66 -1.47
CA HIS A 358 -17.61 -27.52 -2.16
C HIS A 358 -17.19 -28.85 -2.78
N SER A 359 -16.58 -28.77 -3.97
CA SER A 359 -16.16 -29.96 -4.71
C SER A 359 -14.90 -30.58 -4.12
N LYS A 360 -14.63 -31.84 -4.44
CA LYS A 360 -13.35 -32.50 -4.13
C LYS A 360 -12.15 -31.79 -4.76
N GLU A 361 -12.35 -31.04 -5.83
CA GLU A 361 -11.33 -30.19 -6.46
C GLU A 361 -11.03 -28.94 -5.61
N ASP A 362 -12.01 -28.37 -4.91
CA ASP A 362 -11.78 -27.29 -3.94
C ASP A 362 -10.97 -27.82 -2.75
N GLN A 363 -11.25 -29.06 -2.29
CA GLN A 363 -10.44 -29.72 -1.27
C GLN A 363 -9.01 -30.00 -1.77
N LEU A 364 -8.81 -30.30 -3.06
CA LEU A 364 -7.50 -30.45 -3.67
C LEU A 364 -6.71 -29.13 -3.65
N GLN A 365 -7.36 -27.99 -3.90
CA GLN A 365 -6.74 -26.67 -3.76
C GLN A 365 -6.30 -26.42 -2.32
N THR A 366 -7.18 -26.68 -1.36
CA THR A 366 -6.85 -26.54 0.08
C THR A 366 -5.67 -27.42 0.47
N TRP A 367 -5.62 -28.66 -0.01
CA TRP A 367 -4.47 -29.52 0.21
C TRP A 367 -3.18 -28.94 -0.38
N PHE A 368 -3.19 -28.50 -1.65
CA PHE A 368 -2.04 -27.94 -2.33
C PHE A 368 -1.50 -26.71 -1.60
N MET A 369 -2.38 -25.76 -1.28
CA MET A 369 -2.03 -24.55 -0.54
C MET A 369 -1.54 -24.87 0.88
N GLY A 370 -2.15 -25.85 1.54
CA GLY A 370 -1.72 -26.33 2.85
C GLY A 370 -0.32 -26.97 2.85
N GLU A 371 0.09 -27.61 1.75
CA GLU A 371 1.47 -28.10 1.59
C GLU A 371 2.48 -26.96 1.41
N VAL A 372 2.08 -25.86 0.78
CA VAL A 372 2.89 -24.64 0.67
C VAL A 372 2.91 -23.90 2.01
N GLU A 373 1.77 -23.84 2.74
CA GLU A 373 1.70 -23.26 4.09
C GLU A 373 2.69 -23.93 5.05
N LYS A 374 2.81 -25.26 5.00
CA LYS A 374 3.78 -25.99 5.85
C LYS A 374 5.20 -25.49 5.65
N GLU A 375 5.58 -25.18 4.41
CA GLU A 375 6.89 -24.62 4.07
C GLU A 375 7.07 -23.22 4.66
N ILE A 376 6.05 -22.36 4.50
CA ILE A 376 6.03 -21.01 5.05
C ILE A 376 6.15 -21.03 6.58
N ARG A 377 5.38 -21.89 7.24
CA ARG A 377 5.40 -22.05 8.70
C ARG A 377 6.70 -22.63 9.23
N ALA A 378 7.33 -23.57 8.51
CA ALA A 378 8.62 -24.15 8.88
C ALA A 378 9.72 -23.08 8.98
N ARG A 379 9.56 -21.95 8.28
CA ARG A 379 10.43 -20.78 8.35
C ARG A 379 9.93 -19.68 9.29
N GLY A 380 8.94 -19.98 10.15
CA GLY A 380 8.40 -19.06 11.15
C GLY A 380 7.58 -17.91 10.56
N ARG A 381 7.06 -18.06 9.32
CA ARG A 381 6.24 -17.07 8.64
C ARG A 381 4.76 -17.48 8.67
N LYS A 382 3.87 -16.56 8.28
CA LYS A 382 2.43 -16.76 8.18
C LYS A 382 1.98 -16.63 6.72
N MET A 383 1.11 -17.54 6.31
CA MET A 383 0.48 -17.46 5.00
C MET A 383 -0.67 -16.44 5.02
N ILE A 384 -0.82 -15.70 3.93
CA ILE A 384 -2.02 -14.94 3.59
C ILE A 384 -2.60 -15.51 2.29
N GLY A 385 -3.93 -15.48 2.15
CA GLY A 385 -4.63 -15.78 0.91
C GLY A 385 -5.93 -14.99 0.79
N TRP A 386 -6.47 -14.94 -0.44
CA TRP A 386 -7.78 -14.37 -0.73
C TRP A 386 -8.90 -15.26 -0.17
N ASP A 387 -10.11 -14.72 0.00
CA ASP A 387 -11.18 -15.41 0.74
C ASP A 387 -11.72 -16.70 0.11
N GLU A 388 -11.44 -16.97 -1.18
CA GLU A 388 -11.81 -18.26 -1.82
C GLU A 388 -11.06 -19.47 -1.25
N ILE A 389 -9.98 -19.27 -0.52
CA ILE A 389 -9.35 -20.38 0.22
C ILE A 389 -10.30 -21.00 1.25
N LEU A 390 -11.34 -20.26 1.67
CA LEU A 390 -12.39 -20.73 2.58
C LEU A 390 -13.41 -21.66 1.91
N ASP A 391 -13.29 -21.92 0.60
CA ASP A 391 -14.07 -22.93 -0.11
C ASP A 391 -13.63 -24.36 0.24
N GLY A 392 -12.48 -24.49 0.89
CA GLY A 392 -12.06 -25.70 1.57
C GLY A 392 -12.04 -25.54 3.07
N THR A 393 -11.17 -26.30 3.74
CA THR A 393 -10.97 -26.26 5.21
C THR A 393 -9.54 -25.86 5.54
N PRO A 394 -9.15 -24.61 5.32
CA PRO A 394 -7.78 -24.16 5.56
C PRO A 394 -7.45 -24.14 7.07
N SER A 395 -6.16 -24.12 7.38
CA SER A 395 -5.66 -23.91 8.75
C SER A 395 -6.15 -22.57 9.31
N LYS A 396 -6.58 -22.53 10.58
CA LYS A 396 -7.02 -21.28 11.24
C LYS A 396 -5.88 -20.28 11.48
N ASP A 397 -4.63 -20.67 11.30
CA ASP A 397 -3.47 -19.78 11.40
C ASP A 397 -3.27 -18.91 10.14
N ILE A 398 -3.96 -19.24 9.03
CA ILE A 398 -3.89 -18.49 7.78
C ILE A 398 -4.65 -17.17 7.93
N THR A 399 -4.02 -16.08 7.51
CA THR A 399 -4.68 -14.78 7.40
C THR A 399 -5.49 -14.72 6.11
N VAL A 400 -6.74 -14.30 6.19
CA VAL A 400 -7.66 -14.21 5.05
C VAL A 400 -7.89 -12.75 4.68
N ILE A 401 -7.72 -12.40 3.40
CA ILE A 401 -8.15 -11.11 2.85
C ILE A 401 -9.52 -11.29 2.20
N GLY A 402 -10.55 -10.71 2.83
CA GLY A 402 -11.91 -10.78 2.33
C GLY A 402 -12.17 -9.72 1.27
N TRP A 403 -12.15 -10.10 -0.01
CA TRP A 403 -12.30 -9.19 -1.15
C TRP A 403 -13.61 -9.34 -1.91
N THR A 404 -14.14 -10.57 -2.05
CA THR A 404 -15.31 -10.85 -2.88
C THR A 404 -16.54 -10.09 -2.40
N SER A 405 -16.66 -9.90 -1.10
CA SER A 405 -17.72 -9.10 -0.48
C SER A 405 -17.41 -8.76 0.98
N LYS A 406 -18.20 -7.85 1.56
CA LYS A 406 -18.18 -7.62 3.02
C LYS A 406 -18.49 -8.89 3.81
N LYS A 407 -19.39 -9.75 3.28
CA LYS A 407 -19.79 -11.00 3.94
C LYS A 407 -18.64 -12.01 4.00
N ALA A 408 -17.74 -12.01 3.01
CA ALA A 408 -16.57 -12.87 3.02
C ALA A 408 -15.65 -12.56 4.20
N SER A 409 -15.37 -11.28 4.45
CA SER A 409 -14.60 -10.86 5.64
C SER A 409 -15.31 -11.24 6.95
N VAL A 410 -16.66 -11.09 6.99
CA VAL A 410 -17.45 -11.51 8.18
C VAL A 410 -17.35 -13.02 8.38
N LYS A 411 -17.44 -13.83 7.30
CA LYS A 411 -17.29 -15.29 7.36
C LYS A 411 -15.92 -15.66 7.93
N ALA A 412 -14.83 -15.11 7.36
CA ALA A 412 -13.47 -15.38 7.82
C ALA A 412 -13.29 -15.06 9.32
N ALA A 413 -13.76 -13.89 9.76
CA ALA A 413 -13.65 -13.47 11.16
C ALA A 413 -14.48 -14.35 12.10
N LYS A 414 -15.69 -14.76 11.72
CA LYS A 414 -16.54 -15.71 12.48
C LYS A 414 -15.92 -17.08 12.58
N GLU A 415 -15.24 -17.53 11.54
CA GLU A 415 -14.53 -18.82 11.53
C GLU A 415 -13.21 -18.79 12.32
N GLY A 416 -12.81 -17.62 12.83
CA GLY A 416 -11.65 -17.47 13.72
C GLY A 416 -10.33 -17.21 12.98
N HIS A 417 -10.37 -16.90 11.68
CA HIS A 417 -9.16 -16.49 10.95
C HIS A 417 -8.76 -15.03 11.25
N PRO A 418 -7.47 -14.71 11.40
CA PRO A 418 -7.02 -13.33 11.27
C PRO A 418 -7.49 -12.78 9.92
N THR A 419 -8.23 -11.66 9.93
CA THR A 419 -8.96 -11.18 8.75
C THR A 419 -8.54 -9.77 8.39
N VAL A 420 -8.24 -9.56 7.11
CA VAL A 420 -8.04 -8.25 6.48
C VAL A 420 -9.25 -7.93 5.61
N VAL A 421 -9.78 -6.73 5.72
CA VAL A 421 -11.01 -6.31 5.03
C VAL A 421 -10.66 -5.52 3.77
N ALA A 422 -10.99 -6.07 2.58
CA ALA A 422 -10.67 -5.46 1.29
C ALA A 422 -11.81 -5.59 0.26
N PRO A 423 -13.11 -5.32 0.59
CA PRO A 423 -14.21 -5.64 -0.30
C PRO A 423 -14.13 -4.87 -1.62
N ILE A 424 -14.30 -5.59 -2.72
CA ILE A 424 -14.24 -5.08 -4.11
C ILE A 424 -15.10 -3.82 -4.33
N THR A 425 -16.23 -3.72 -3.64
CA THR A 425 -17.15 -2.60 -3.76
C THR A 425 -16.69 -1.31 -3.10
N ASN A 426 -15.69 -1.38 -2.22
CA ASN A 426 -15.23 -0.24 -1.41
C ASN A 426 -13.74 0.05 -1.56
N PHE A 427 -12.90 -1.00 -1.56
CA PHE A 427 -11.45 -0.84 -1.43
C PHE A 427 -10.66 -1.25 -2.69
N TYR A 428 -11.32 -1.75 -3.76
CA TYR A 428 -10.69 -1.91 -5.07
C TYR A 428 -10.79 -0.60 -5.86
N PHE A 429 -9.74 0.21 -5.80
CA PHE A 429 -9.75 1.56 -6.39
C PHE A 429 -9.71 1.55 -7.91
N SER A 430 -9.23 0.48 -8.54
CA SER A 430 -9.29 0.29 -9.99
C SER A 430 -10.63 -0.26 -10.51
N ASN A 431 -11.58 -0.61 -9.63
CA ASN A 431 -12.86 -1.17 -10.05
C ASN A 431 -13.63 -0.16 -10.94
N PRO A 432 -13.92 -0.50 -12.22
CA PRO A 432 -14.57 0.43 -13.15
C PRO A 432 -15.92 0.96 -12.66
N ARG A 433 -16.68 0.16 -11.90
CA ARG A 433 -17.98 0.57 -11.33
C ARG A 433 -17.80 1.66 -10.25
N ILE A 434 -16.68 1.64 -9.51
CA ILE A 434 -16.36 2.66 -8.52
C ILE A 434 -15.80 3.90 -9.22
N ASN A 435 -14.99 3.71 -10.25
CA ASN A 435 -14.36 4.81 -10.99
C ASN A 435 -15.32 5.67 -11.80
N GLN A 436 -16.49 5.14 -12.14
CA GLN A 436 -17.57 5.93 -12.76
C GLN A 436 -18.27 6.86 -11.76
N ILE A 437 -18.09 6.65 -10.45
CA ILE A 437 -18.62 7.51 -9.41
C ILE A 437 -17.71 8.72 -9.28
N LYS A 438 -18.25 9.92 -9.56
CA LYS A 438 -17.50 11.19 -9.48
C LYS A 438 -17.73 11.90 -8.15
N GLY A 439 -16.78 12.74 -7.79
CA GLY A 439 -16.87 13.63 -6.64
C GLY A 439 -16.92 12.94 -5.28
N ILE A 440 -17.55 13.59 -4.33
CA ILE A 440 -17.65 13.16 -2.92
C ILE A 440 -18.15 11.71 -2.77
N PRO A 441 -19.17 11.20 -3.50
CA PRO A 441 -19.65 9.83 -3.34
C PRO A 441 -18.57 8.75 -3.54
N SER A 442 -17.51 9.04 -4.31
CA SER A 442 -16.39 8.08 -4.47
C SER A 442 -15.54 7.94 -3.20
N ILE A 443 -15.37 9.02 -2.45
CA ILE A 443 -14.73 9.04 -1.13
C ILE A 443 -15.65 8.43 -0.07
N GLU A 444 -16.94 8.81 -0.06
CA GLU A 444 -17.92 8.31 0.91
C GLU A 444 -17.95 6.79 0.95
N ARG A 445 -17.83 6.15 -0.20
CA ARG A 445 -17.84 4.70 -0.32
C ARG A 445 -16.67 4.04 0.42
N VAL A 446 -15.49 4.68 0.40
CA VAL A 446 -14.32 4.24 1.16
C VAL A 446 -14.46 4.62 2.64
N TYR A 447 -14.79 5.89 2.90
CA TYR A 447 -14.78 6.48 4.24
C TYR A 447 -15.82 5.89 5.19
N ASN A 448 -17.01 5.55 4.66
CA ASN A 448 -18.13 5.07 5.47
C ASN A 448 -18.04 3.56 5.79
N LEU A 449 -17.14 2.82 5.15
CA LEU A 449 -16.94 1.41 5.53
C LEU A 449 -16.29 1.31 6.91
N ASP A 450 -16.88 0.52 7.79
CA ASP A 450 -16.23 0.09 9.02
C ASP A 450 -15.67 -1.33 8.84
N PRO A 451 -14.35 -1.52 8.88
CA PRO A 451 -13.76 -2.84 8.76
C PRO A 451 -14.24 -3.83 9.82
N CYS A 452 -14.50 -3.38 11.05
CA CYS A 452 -15.00 -4.25 12.12
C CYS A 452 -16.44 -4.70 11.93
N GLN A 453 -17.25 -4.03 11.08
CA GLN A 453 -18.64 -4.40 10.79
C GLN A 453 -19.45 -4.74 12.06
N THR A 454 -19.45 -3.79 13.00
CA THR A 454 -19.92 -3.96 14.39
C THR A 454 -21.36 -4.49 14.52
N GLU A 455 -22.17 -4.40 13.47
CA GLU A 455 -23.54 -4.92 13.43
C GLU A 455 -23.62 -6.43 13.14
N GLU A 456 -22.56 -7.00 12.53
CA GLU A 456 -22.52 -8.40 12.07
C GLU A 456 -21.58 -9.28 12.90
N LEU A 457 -20.59 -8.68 13.61
CA LEU A 457 -19.58 -9.38 14.38
C LEU A 457 -19.73 -9.09 15.88
N SER A 458 -19.69 -10.13 16.71
CA SER A 458 -19.58 -9.98 18.16
C SER A 458 -18.24 -9.33 18.56
N ALA A 459 -18.14 -8.81 19.77
CA ALA A 459 -16.90 -8.20 20.27
C ALA A 459 -15.69 -9.15 20.30
N SER A 460 -15.92 -10.46 20.41
CA SER A 460 -14.88 -11.49 20.30
C SER A 460 -14.43 -11.72 18.87
N GLU A 461 -15.36 -11.76 17.91
CA GLU A 461 -15.09 -11.95 16.49
C GLU A 461 -14.41 -10.73 15.86
N GLN A 462 -14.75 -9.52 16.31
CA GLN A 462 -14.09 -8.28 15.88
C GLN A 462 -12.57 -8.27 16.16
N LYS A 463 -12.09 -9.02 17.16
CA LYS A 463 -10.66 -9.17 17.46
C LYS A 463 -9.90 -9.91 16.35
N ASN A 464 -10.60 -10.71 15.54
CA ASN A 464 -10.02 -11.40 14.40
C ASN A 464 -9.81 -10.44 13.22
N VAL A 465 -10.48 -9.28 13.17
CA VAL A 465 -10.24 -8.24 12.16
C VAL A 465 -8.99 -7.46 12.54
N ILE A 466 -7.87 -7.77 11.87
CA ILE A 466 -6.56 -7.17 12.16
C ILE A 466 -6.33 -5.85 11.42
N GLY A 467 -7.12 -5.56 10.36
CA GLY A 467 -7.02 -4.33 9.59
C GLY A 467 -7.78 -4.36 8.29
N ALA A 468 -7.38 -3.46 7.40
CA ALA A 468 -7.97 -3.29 6.07
C ALA A 468 -6.89 -3.06 5.01
N GLU A 469 -7.26 -3.32 3.75
CA GLU A 469 -6.38 -3.14 2.61
C GLU A 469 -7.12 -2.51 1.44
N GLY A 470 -6.49 -1.53 0.78
CA GLY A 470 -6.92 -1.03 -0.51
C GLY A 470 -6.14 -1.69 -1.63
N CYS A 471 -6.76 -1.89 -2.79
CA CYS A 471 -6.15 -2.58 -3.92
C CYS A 471 -6.26 -1.76 -5.21
N ILE A 472 -5.19 -1.75 -6.01
CA ILE A 472 -5.21 -1.36 -7.42
C ILE A 472 -4.73 -2.53 -8.26
N TRP A 473 -5.68 -3.13 -8.96
CA TRP A 473 -5.44 -4.06 -10.07
C TRP A 473 -5.19 -3.28 -11.34
N THR A 474 -4.25 -3.73 -12.15
CA THR A 474 -3.70 -2.88 -13.23
C THR A 474 -4.09 -3.31 -14.65
N GLU A 475 -5.13 -4.12 -14.82
CA GLU A 475 -5.63 -4.51 -16.16
C GLU A 475 -5.86 -3.27 -17.06
N TRP A 476 -6.43 -2.21 -16.47
CA TRP A 476 -6.77 -0.97 -17.16
C TRP A 476 -5.96 0.24 -16.66
N VAL A 477 -4.87 -0.01 -15.93
CA VAL A 477 -4.01 1.01 -15.33
C VAL A 477 -2.59 0.80 -15.86
N SER A 478 -2.33 1.32 -17.07
CA SER A 478 -1.09 1.06 -17.83
C SER A 478 0.09 1.97 -17.48
N ASP A 479 -0.15 3.04 -16.74
CA ASP A 479 0.87 4.04 -16.45
C ASP A 479 0.72 4.68 -15.06
N SER A 480 1.78 5.35 -14.62
CA SER A 480 1.87 5.95 -13.28
C SER A 480 0.86 7.06 -13.03
N LYS A 481 0.53 7.87 -14.02
CA LYS A 481 -0.45 8.96 -13.87
C LYS A 481 -1.84 8.40 -13.62
N LYS A 482 -2.21 7.40 -14.41
CA LYS A 482 -3.48 6.69 -14.22
C LYS A 482 -3.54 6.03 -12.84
N LEU A 483 -2.44 5.41 -12.40
CA LEU A 483 -2.38 4.78 -11.08
C LEU A 483 -2.57 5.82 -9.96
N GLU A 484 -1.84 6.94 -10.00
CA GLU A 484 -1.96 8.02 -9.02
C GLU A 484 -3.38 8.61 -9.01
N TRP A 485 -3.98 8.80 -10.18
CA TRP A 485 -5.35 9.29 -10.31
C TRP A 485 -6.40 8.33 -9.74
N GLU A 486 -6.19 7.00 -9.89
CA GLU A 486 -7.05 5.99 -9.26
C GLU A 486 -6.81 5.90 -7.75
N LEU A 487 -5.59 6.13 -7.30
CA LEU A 487 -5.20 6.05 -5.90
C LEU A 487 -5.72 7.24 -5.09
N LEU A 488 -5.54 8.46 -5.61
CA LEU A 488 -5.73 9.70 -4.86
C LEU A 488 -7.03 10.42 -5.27
N PRO A 489 -7.76 10.98 -4.33
CA PRO A 489 -7.46 11.08 -2.88
C PRO A 489 -8.07 9.97 -2.03
N ARG A 490 -8.59 8.87 -2.60
CA ARG A 490 -9.26 7.78 -1.85
C ARG A 490 -8.34 7.11 -0.84
N LEU A 491 -7.02 7.09 -1.10
CA LEU A 491 -6.03 6.60 -0.12
C LEU A 491 -6.08 7.40 1.19
N ALA A 492 -6.31 8.71 1.14
CA ALA A 492 -6.46 9.53 2.34
C ALA A 492 -7.70 9.12 3.17
N ALA A 493 -8.80 8.77 2.48
CA ALA A 493 -10.00 8.26 3.16
C ALA A 493 -9.75 6.91 3.82
N LEU A 494 -9.10 5.98 3.10
CA LEU A 494 -8.72 4.67 3.65
C LEU A 494 -7.78 4.82 4.85
N CYS A 495 -6.81 5.73 4.76
CA CYS A 495 -5.88 6.03 5.84
C CYS A 495 -6.63 6.43 7.13
N GLU A 496 -7.62 7.32 7.03
CA GLU A 496 -8.41 7.74 8.20
C GLU A 496 -9.30 6.61 8.72
N VAL A 497 -9.83 5.75 7.84
CA VAL A 497 -10.58 4.53 8.25
C VAL A 497 -9.69 3.57 9.04
N GLN A 498 -8.44 3.41 8.62
CA GLN A 498 -7.49 2.47 9.26
C GLN A 498 -6.86 3.04 10.54
N TRP A 499 -6.77 4.37 10.66
CA TRP A 499 -6.05 5.04 11.74
C TRP A 499 -6.96 5.58 12.84
N THR A 500 -8.00 6.35 12.46
CA THR A 500 -8.84 7.10 13.39
C THR A 500 -9.97 6.24 13.95
N ALA A 501 -10.28 6.37 15.24
CA ALA A 501 -11.40 5.68 15.87
C ALA A 501 -12.72 6.02 15.14
N LYS A 502 -13.62 5.03 14.99
CA LYS A 502 -14.88 5.17 14.24
C LYS A 502 -15.72 6.35 14.74
N GLU A 503 -15.78 6.53 16.06
CA GLU A 503 -16.60 7.52 16.74
C GLU A 503 -16.12 8.96 16.48
N GLN A 504 -14.87 9.13 16.08
CA GLN A 504 -14.25 10.43 15.78
C GLN A 504 -14.32 10.80 14.30
N ARG A 505 -14.62 9.83 13.43
CA ARG A 505 -14.69 10.07 11.99
C ARG A 505 -15.92 10.89 11.63
N ASN A 506 -15.71 11.97 10.88
CA ASN A 506 -16.74 12.85 10.36
C ASN A 506 -16.39 13.25 8.94
N LEU A 507 -17.24 12.89 7.98
CA LEU A 507 -16.98 13.08 6.56
C LEU A 507 -16.81 14.55 6.18
N ASP A 508 -17.67 15.46 6.68
CA ASP A 508 -17.58 16.88 6.33
C ASP A 508 -16.29 17.51 6.88
N SER A 509 -15.89 17.15 8.10
CA SER A 509 -14.59 17.53 8.66
C SER A 509 -13.44 16.97 7.83
N PHE A 510 -13.51 15.70 7.42
CA PHE A 510 -12.51 15.06 6.56
C PHE A 510 -12.37 15.81 5.23
N LEU A 511 -13.48 16.09 4.55
CA LEU A 511 -13.49 16.78 3.26
C LEU A 511 -12.84 18.18 3.36
N ASN A 512 -13.13 18.93 4.44
CA ASN A 512 -12.49 20.24 4.67
C ASN A 512 -10.97 20.12 4.85
N ARG A 513 -10.49 19.08 5.53
CA ARG A 513 -9.06 18.82 5.73
C ARG A 513 -8.36 18.36 4.44
N MET A 514 -9.11 17.77 3.49
CA MET A 514 -8.59 17.33 2.19
C MET A 514 -8.04 18.47 1.34
N LEU A 515 -8.55 19.71 1.49
CA LEU A 515 -8.06 20.84 0.70
C LEU A 515 -6.55 21.05 0.88
N HIS A 516 -6.07 20.96 2.11
CA HIS A 516 -4.63 21.05 2.38
C HIS A 516 -3.83 19.85 1.87
N ILE A 517 -4.41 18.64 1.91
CA ILE A 517 -3.78 17.45 1.34
C ILE A 517 -3.61 17.59 -0.19
N HIS A 518 -4.57 18.21 -0.88
CA HIS A 518 -4.45 18.51 -2.31
C HIS A 518 -3.28 19.48 -2.60
N ASP A 519 -3.04 20.47 -1.73
CA ASP A 519 -1.86 21.34 -1.85
C ASP A 519 -0.56 20.52 -1.76
N ILE A 520 -0.51 19.53 -0.86
CA ILE A 520 0.64 18.61 -0.72
C ILE A 520 0.79 17.74 -1.98
N TYR A 521 -0.31 17.22 -2.55
CA TYR A 521 -0.26 16.44 -3.79
C TYR A 521 0.30 17.27 -4.94
N ARG A 522 -0.16 18.51 -5.10
CA ARG A 522 0.38 19.44 -6.12
C ARG A 522 1.87 19.74 -5.89
N LEU A 523 2.28 19.97 -4.64
CA LEU A 523 3.69 20.19 -4.29
C LEU A 523 4.56 19.01 -4.72
N LYS A 524 4.06 17.76 -4.52
CA LYS A 524 4.76 16.52 -4.84
C LYS A 524 4.64 16.09 -6.30
N GLY A 525 3.90 16.83 -7.13
CA GLY A 525 3.66 16.50 -8.54
C GLY A 525 2.95 15.16 -8.70
N LEU A 526 1.92 14.91 -7.88
CA LEU A 526 1.07 13.73 -7.93
C LEU A 526 -0.18 14.01 -8.74
N ASP A 527 -0.58 13.07 -9.58
CA ASP A 527 -1.88 13.11 -10.25
C ASP A 527 -2.98 12.65 -9.28
N TYR A 528 -4.11 13.34 -9.23
CA TYR A 528 -5.23 13.01 -8.36
C TYR A 528 -6.58 13.47 -8.94
N LYS A 529 -7.70 12.97 -8.40
CA LYS A 529 -9.05 13.35 -8.85
C LYS A 529 -9.41 14.75 -8.33
N GLU A 530 -9.39 15.75 -9.21
CA GLU A 530 -9.67 17.16 -8.89
C GLU A 530 -11.17 17.43 -8.69
N ASP A 531 -12.06 16.63 -9.28
CA ASP A 531 -13.52 16.75 -9.15
C ASP A 531 -14.02 16.77 -7.69
N ILE A 532 -13.26 16.19 -6.79
CA ILE A 532 -13.54 16.18 -5.34
C ILE A 532 -13.25 17.54 -4.72
N GLU A 533 -12.19 18.22 -5.15
CA GLU A 533 -11.84 19.56 -4.67
C GLU A 533 -12.91 20.58 -5.06
N GLU A 534 -13.37 20.51 -6.31
CA GLU A 534 -14.46 21.38 -6.78
C GLU A 534 -15.76 21.16 -5.99
N ALA A 535 -16.10 19.88 -5.74
CA ALA A 535 -17.30 19.52 -4.97
C ALA A 535 -17.23 19.96 -3.50
N VAL A 536 -16.05 19.98 -2.88
CA VAL A 536 -15.86 20.47 -1.51
C VAL A 536 -15.98 21.99 -1.44
N LYS A 537 -15.44 22.72 -2.40
CA LYS A 537 -15.52 24.18 -2.45
C LYS A 537 -16.93 24.73 -2.71
N THR A 538 -17.80 23.92 -3.31
CA THR A 538 -19.19 24.30 -3.65
C THR A 538 -20.20 23.94 -2.56
N LYS A 539 -19.83 23.16 -1.54
CA LYS A 539 -20.62 22.91 -0.31
C LYS A 539 -20.43 24.03 0.72
#